data_7829d23beec615a376dedc2d04bb72a3
#
_entry.id   7829d23beec615a376dedc2d04bb72a3
#
_cell.length_a   1.000
_cell.length_b   1.000
_cell.length_c   1.000
_cell.angle_alpha   90.00
_cell.angle_beta   90.00
_cell.angle_gamma   90.00
#
_symmetry.space_group_name_H-M   'P 1'
#
loop_
_entity.id
_entity.type
_entity.pdbx_description
1 polymer ?
#
loop_
_entity_poly.entity_id
_entity_poly.type
_entity_poly.pdbx_seq_one_letter_code
_entity_poly.pdbx_strand_id
1 'polypeptide(L)'
;MSKLKGELVRPIVDDESGRLQGFRLTPAGVRKNAINRRAFLRGAGTVAIGLPFLEGLPERSAWAAGAQPVFTLLMVGSCGVVGKSFLPAAKGALTTAGLSGATDRAVSNLSAHAANLLFVDNVNWVQGGPKSCGHAEGLVQSLTGAAPGSSGNTAYSSGPSADMVISQAVNPSGTDPIALYSAAKGAYIADRISFRGAGSGQVRAGDQNPYILYNKLVGLTTTSSSGTTTTDPVAAQLAANRKSVNDLVKAELNSLMNNPVLSADDRARLDQHFQSIRDVEVQMGNMGLMCSTTGLDTTTLNSYKSNFSFKTDGMIESISLLHMQLVALAFACNYNRVATLQWGDGTDGTKYSVPSNSGLGWTFHQISHRIQSDSAVGNNPTTEQAQHEIDNLRMQTLSKGLDAFNSRGLANSAVVLWTTHISDGPSHSGKNVPHIIWGNGGGLLKTGQYIDGGNVTNNKMQNTLITAAIRDKSSAAVNFGMGTGTGMISGMLA
;
A
#
# COMPACT_ATOMS: atom_id res chain seq x y z
N MET A 1 3.88 27.97 -41.44
CA MET A 1 4.70 27.92 -40.20
C MET A 1 5.02 29.29 -39.59
N SER A 2 4.93 30.43 -40.31
CA SER A 2 5.23 31.74 -39.75
C SER A 2 4.14 32.37 -38.85
N LYS A 3 2.86 32.05 -39.04
CA LYS A 3 1.75 32.57 -38.21
C LYS A 3 1.69 32.00 -36.78
N LEU A 4 2.22 30.80 -36.56
CA LEU A 4 2.22 30.16 -35.22
C LEU A 4 3.30 30.71 -34.27
N LYS A 5 4.37 31.32 -34.78
CA LYS A 5 5.42 31.88 -33.92
C LYS A 5 4.99 33.18 -33.23
N GLY A 6 4.15 34.00 -33.87
CA GLY A 6 3.69 35.28 -33.35
C GLY A 6 2.64 35.14 -32.23
N GLU A 7 1.96 33.99 -32.14
CA GLU A 7 0.93 33.72 -31.07
C GLU A 7 1.56 33.24 -29.79
N LEU A 8 2.76 32.69 -29.79
CA LEU A 8 3.40 32.08 -28.63
C LEU A 8 4.40 32.99 -27.92
N VAL A 9 5.03 33.92 -28.66
CA VAL A 9 6.05 34.84 -28.15
C VAL A 9 5.81 36.24 -28.69
N ARG A 10 6.00 37.24 -27.84
CA ARG A 10 6.05 38.66 -28.27
C ARG A 10 7.46 39.18 -28.09
N PRO A 11 7.99 39.97 -29.03
CA PRO A 11 9.28 40.64 -28.87
C PRO A 11 9.13 41.72 -27.77
N ILE A 12 10.17 41.86 -26.97
CA ILE A 12 10.36 43.02 -26.08
C ILE A 12 11.29 43.95 -26.80
N VAL A 13 10.80 45.12 -27.19
CA VAL A 13 11.54 46.16 -27.88
C VAL A 13 11.70 47.33 -26.92
N ASP A 14 12.90 47.90 -26.88
CA ASP A 14 13.14 49.11 -26.12
C ASP A 14 12.42 50.28 -26.77
N ASP A 15 11.58 50.99 -25.99
CA ASP A 15 10.70 52.05 -26.51
C ASP A 15 11.45 53.31 -26.98
N GLU A 16 12.69 53.51 -26.51
CA GLU A 16 13.51 54.69 -26.91
C GLU A 16 14.46 54.39 -28.07
N SER A 17 14.99 53.18 -28.14
CA SER A 17 16.00 52.81 -29.14
C SER A 17 15.46 51.91 -30.26
N GLY A 18 14.27 51.34 -30.14
CA GLY A 18 13.69 50.37 -31.07
C GLY A 18 14.46 49.06 -31.15
N ARG A 19 15.40 48.81 -30.22
CA ARG A 19 16.20 47.59 -30.18
C ARG A 19 15.47 46.43 -29.51
N LEU A 20 15.57 45.27 -30.15
CA LEU A 20 15.03 44.02 -29.58
C LEU A 20 15.83 43.64 -28.33
N GLN A 21 15.19 43.65 -27.15
CA GLN A 21 15.82 43.26 -25.90
C GLN A 21 15.55 41.77 -25.54
N GLY A 22 14.58 41.11 -26.20
CA GLY A 22 14.25 39.72 -25.97
C GLY A 22 12.86 39.35 -26.47
N PHE A 23 12.36 38.21 -26.01
CA PHE A 23 11.01 37.73 -26.30
C PHE A 23 10.29 37.37 -25.03
N ARG A 24 9.02 37.79 -24.93
CA ARG A 24 8.13 37.42 -23.85
C ARG A 24 7.13 36.37 -24.34
N LEU A 25 6.96 35.30 -23.58
CA LEU A 25 5.94 34.32 -23.88
C LEU A 25 4.53 34.93 -23.68
N THR A 26 3.67 34.76 -24.67
CA THR A 26 2.27 35.12 -24.57
C THR A 26 1.55 34.17 -23.61
N PRO A 27 0.34 34.51 -23.06
CA PRO A 27 -0.45 33.58 -22.27
C PRO A 27 -0.69 32.22 -22.94
N ALA A 28 -0.78 32.18 -24.28
CA ALA A 28 -0.87 30.93 -25.05
C ALA A 28 0.47 30.16 -25.06
N GLY A 29 1.59 30.85 -25.15
CA GLY A 29 2.95 30.28 -25.08
C GLY A 29 3.22 29.76 -23.66
N VAL A 30 2.81 30.48 -22.64
CA VAL A 30 2.87 30.06 -21.22
C VAL A 30 1.99 28.83 -20.98
N ARG A 31 0.78 28.76 -21.54
CA ARG A 31 -0.08 27.57 -21.44
C ARG A 31 0.48 26.36 -22.17
N LYS A 32 1.07 26.54 -23.35
CA LYS A 32 1.73 25.43 -24.07
C LYS A 32 2.97 24.92 -23.35
N ASN A 33 3.76 25.79 -22.75
CA ASN A 33 4.89 25.39 -21.90
C ASN A 33 4.43 24.84 -20.54
N ALA A 34 3.26 25.27 -20.01
CA ALA A 34 2.69 24.71 -18.80
C ALA A 34 2.23 23.25 -18.97
N ILE A 35 1.83 22.84 -20.18
CA ILE A 35 1.56 21.42 -20.50
C ILE A 35 2.88 20.64 -20.55
N ASN A 36 3.98 21.25 -20.95
CA ASN A 36 5.33 20.67 -20.91
C ASN A 36 6.02 20.74 -19.53
N ARG A 37 5.37 21.26 -18.49
CA ARG A 37 5.90 21.32 -17.10
C ARG A 37 5.98 19.97 -16.41
N ARG A 38 5.28 18.97 -16.92
CA ARG A 38 5.64 17.57 -16.73
C ARG A 38 6.54 17.18 -17.90
N ALA A 39 7.72 17.78 -17.97
CA ALA A 39 8.70 17.34 -18.91
C ALA A 39 9.11 15.93 -18.52
N PHE A 40 8.64 14.97 -19.28
CA PHE A 40 9.06 13.58 -19.19
C PHE A 40 10.00 13.36 -20.36
N LEU A 41 11.19 12.86 -20.08
CA LEU A 41 11.97 12.21 -21.09
C LEU A 41 11.29 10.90 -21.45
N ARG A 42 10.89 10.76 -22.71
CA ARG A 42 10.25 9.56 -23.22
C ARG A 42 11.29 8.74 -23.97
N GLY A 43 11.55 7.54 -23.48
CA GLY A 43 12.39 6.55 -24.15
C GLY A 43 11.61 5.69 -25.14
N ALA A 44 12.31 4.74 -25.74
CA ALA A 44 11.69 3.73 -26.58
C ALA A 44 10.67 2.90 -25.77
N GLY A 45 9.41 2.93 -26.15
CA GLY A 45 8.30 2.26 -25.45
C GLY A 45 7.54 3.20 -24.50
N THR A 46 7.10 2.69 -23.34
CA THR A 46 6.26 3.39 -22.36
C THR A 46 7.05 4.03 -21.21
N VAL A 47 8.39 4.05 -21.29
CA VAL A 47 9.24 4.58 -20.22
C VAL A 47 9.24 6.10 -20.26
N ALA A 48 8.96 6.72 -19.11
CA ALA A 48 9.03 8.16 -18.92
C ALA A 48 9.72 8.48 -17.59
N ILE A 49 10.68 9.40 -17.60
CA ILE A 49 11.35 9.92 -16.41
C ILE A 49 10.80 11.31 -16.12
N GLY A 50 10.29 11.52 -14.88
CA GLY A 50 10.00 12.86 -14.39
C GLY A 50 11.29 13.62 -14.15
N LEU A 51 11.39 14.85 -14.67
CA LEU A 51 12.55 15.69 -14.48
C LEU A 51 12.54 16.37 -13.09
N PRO A 52 13.72 16.67 -12.51
CA PRO A 52 13.82 17.45 -11.29
C PRO A 52 13.34 18.88 -11.50
N PHE A 53 13.16 19.61 -10.41
CA PHE A 53 12.87 21.03 -10.47
C PHE A 53 14.01 21.79 -11.15
N LEU A 54 13.67 22.52 -12.20
CA LEU A 54 14.59 23.38 -12.94
C LEU A 54 14.14 24.84 -12.71
N GLU A 55 15.06 25.74 -12.33
CA GLU A 55 14.73 27.13 -11.97
C GLU A 55 14.11 27.94 -13.10
N GLY A 56 14.40 27.58 -14.33
CA GLY A 56 13.76 28.16 -15.52
C GLY A 56 12.29 27.76 -15.70
N LEU A 57 11.74 26.90 -14.84
CA LEU A 57 10.37 26.40 -14.88
C LEU A 57 9.67 26.70 -13.55
N PRO A 58 8.46 27.31 -13.52
CA PRO A 58 7.79 27.65 -12.26
C PRO A 58 7.36 26.43 -11.44
N GLU A 59 7.45 26.56 -10.12
CA GLU A 59 7.39 25.54 -9.09
C GLU A 59 6.17 24.59 -9.10
N ARG A 60 6.43 23.30 -8.93
CA ARG A 60 5.68 22.38 -8.05
C ARG A 60 6.67 21.35 -7.53
N SER A 61 6.57 21.08 -6.21
CA SER A 61 7.45 20.27 -5.39
C SER A 61 8.16 19.11 -6.12
N ALA A 62 9.49 19.23 -6.17
CA ALA A 62 10.36 18.16 -6.63
C ALA A 62 10.42 17.05 -5.60
N TRP A 63 10.25 15.81 -6.03
CA TRP A 63 10.60 14.63 -5.26
C TRP A 63 12.09 14.72 -4.90
N ALA A 64 12.42 14.50 -3.65
CA ALA A 64 13.81 14.44 -3.24
C ALA A 64 14.52 13.36 -4.07
N ALA A 65 15.46 13.78 -4.90
CA ALA A 65 16.28 12.88 -5.70
C ALA A 65 17.00 11.88 -4.79
N GLY A 66 16.92 10.59 -5.10
CA GLY A 66 17.65 9.53 -4.41
C GLY A 66 16.91 8.80 -3.28
N ALA A 67 15.66 9.15 -2.98
CA ALA A 67 14.90 8.39 -1.99
C ALA A 67 14.44 7.03 -2.56
N GLN A 68 14.76 5.95 -1.86
CA GLN A 68 14.28 4.60 -2.18
C GLN A 68 12.75 4.59 -2.30
N PRO A 69 12.16 3.87 -3.27
CA PRO A 69 10.72 3.73 -3.35
C PRO A 69 10.19 3.09 -2.07
N VAL A 70 9.04 3.55 -1.60
CA VAL A 70 8.35 2.93 -0.48
C VAL A 70 7.29 2.00 -1.04
N PHE A 71 7.32 0.76 -0.56
CA PHE A 71 6.36 -0.29 -0.89
C PHE A 71 5.29 -0.37 0.19
N THR A 72 4.03 -0.49 -0.20
CA THR A 72 2.93 -0.41 0.77
C THR A 72 1.98 -1.59 0.61
N LEU A 73 1.80 -2.37 1.69
CA LEU A 73 0.76 -3.39 1.82
C LEU A 73 -0.25 -2.96 2.88
N LEU A 74 -1.51 -2.83 2.50
CA LEU A 74 -2.61 -2.50 3.41
C LEU A 74 -3.50 -3.73 3.60
N MET A 75 -3.55 -4.24 4.83
CA MET A 75 -4.28 -5.45 5.19
C MET A 75 -5.44 -5.14 6.14
N VAL A 76 -6.60 -5.72 5.86
CA VAL A 76 -7.78 -5.58 6.72
C VAL A 76 -8.32 -6.97 7.09
N GLY A 77 -8.28 -7.28 8.37
CA GLY A 77 -8.81 -8.51 8.94
C GLY A 77 -10.32 -8.45 9.22
N SER A 78 -10.91 -9.61 9.41
CA SER A 78 -12.34 -9.78 9.71
C SER A 78 -12.64 -9.84 11.20
N CYS A 79 -13.87 -9.54 11.56
CA CYS A 79 -14.55 -9.87 12.84
C CYS A 79 -13.94 -9.30 14.14
N GLY A 80 -13.05 -8.29 14.05
CA GLY A 80 -12.46 -7.68 15.24
C GLY A 80 -11.47 -8.58 15.98
N VAL A 81 -11.13 -8.20 17.20
CA VAL A 81 -10.17 -8.90 18.08
C VAL A 81 -10.68 -8.95 19.52
N VAL A 82 -10.07 -9.77 20.36
CA VAL A 82 -10.28 -9.71 21.80
C VAL A 82 -9.42 -8.58 22.39
N GLY A 83 -9.94 -7.36 22.43
CA GLY A 83 -9.16 -6.14 22.74
C GLY A 83 -8.32 -6.22 24.03
N LYS A 84 -8.84 -6.85 25.10
CA LYS A 84 -8.12 -7.00 26.38
C LYS A 84 -6.89 -7.90 26.32
N SER A 85 -6.78 -8.77 25.30
CA SER A 85 -5.70 -9.74 25.10
C SER A 85 -5.05 -9.66 23.71
N PHE A 86 -5.18 -8.53 23.02
CA PHE A 86 -4.61 -8.37 21.67
C PHE A 86 -3.29 -7.61 21.69
N LEU A 87 -3.31 -6.30 21.99
CA LEU A 87 -2.11 -5.45 22.07
C LEU A 87 -1.42 -5.57 23.43
N PRO A 88 -0.15 -5.12 23.57
CA PRO A 88 0.52 -5.08 24.88
C PRO A 88 -0.28 -4.30 25.92
N ALA A 89 -0.13 -4.64 27.19
CA ALA A 89 -0.84 -3.97 28.27
C ALA A 89 -0.41 -2.52 28.48
N ALA A 90 0.83 -2.20 28.15
CA ALA A 90 1.39 -0.85 28.31
C ALA A 90 1.96 -0.33 26.99
N LYS A 91 1.82 0.98 26.78
CA LYS A 91 2.43 1.71 25.68
C LYS A 91 3.91 1.99 25.97
N GLY A 92 4.69 2.25 24.94
CA GLY A 92 6.12 2.54 25.04
C GLY A 92 6.97 1.74 24.05
N ALA A 93 8.25 1.58 24.38
CA ALA A 93 9.20 0.86 23.54
C ALA A 93 8.84 -0.62 23.42
N LEU A 94 8.92 -1.15 22.20
CA LEU A 94 8.74 -2.56 21.90
C LEU A 94 10.12 -3.24 21.87
N THR A 95 10.25 -4.32 22.63
CA THR A 95 11.42 -5.17 22.61
C THR A 95 11.02 -6.62 22.37
N THR A 96 11.92 -7.41 21.80
CA THR A 96 11.68 -8.84 21.58
C THR A 96 11.31 -9.53 22.89
N ALA A 97 12.07 -9.29 23.96
CA ALA A 97 11.80 -9.89 25.28
C ALA A 97 10.47 -9.43 25.88
N GLY A 98 10.15 -8.13 25.75
CA GLY A 98 8.87 -7.60 26.24
C GLY A 98 7.66 -8.20 25.55
N LEU A 99 7.71 -8.34 24.22
CA LEU A 99 6.62 -8.96 23.46
C LEU A 99 6.54 -10.46 23.70
N SER A 100 7.67 -11.19 23.66
CA SER A 100 7.67 -12.65 23.88
C SER A 100 7.25 -13.03 25.30
N GLY A 101 7.49 -12.16 26.28
CA GLY A 101 7.05 -12.33 27.67
C GLY A 101 5.56 -12.07 27.89
N ALA A 102 4.90 -11.37 26.98
CA ALA A 102 3.46 -11.06 27.07
C ALA A 102 2.61 -12.18 26.45
N THR A 103 2.72 -13.40 26.98
CA THR A 103 2.13 -14.63 26.40
C THR A 103 0.60 -14.64 26.38
N ASP A 104 -0.03 -13.77 27.16
CA ASP A 104 -1.49 -13.54 27.17
C ASP A 104 -1.95 -12.57 26.06
N ARG A 105 -1.04 -12.09 25.21
CA ARG A 105 -1.31 -11.13 24.14
C ARG A 105 -1.06 -11.76 22.77
N ALA A 106 -2.03 -11.64 21.87
CA ALA A 106 -1.89 -12.21 20.52
C ALA A 106 -0.66 -11.67 19.77
N VAL A 107 -0.33 -10.38 19.94
CA VAL A 107 0.83 -9.76 19.31
C VAL A 107 2.19 -10.24 19.86
N SER A 108 2.22 -11.07 20.91
CA SER A 108 3.46 -11.73 21.38
C SER A 108 4.09 -12.59 20.27
N ASN A 109 3.27 -13.12 19.37
CA ASN A 109 3.70 -13.87 18.19
C ASN A 109 4.51 -13.03 17.18
N LEU A 110 4.51 -11.70 17.31
CA LEU A 110 5.28 -10.77 16.47
C LEU A 110 6.62 -10.37 17.10
N SER A 111 7.03 -10.98 18.20
CA SER A 111 8.20 -10.57 19.00
C SER A 111 9.51 -10.50 18.20
N ALA A 112 9.70 -11.38 17.21
CA ALA A 112 10.88 -11.36 16.32
C ALA A 112 10.99 -10.06 15.49
N HIS A 113 9.90 -9.36 15.31
CA HIS A 113 9.81 -8.13 14.51
C HIS A 113 9.77 -6.85 15.34
N ALA A 114 9.91 -6.92 16.68
CA ALA A 114 9.69 -5.83 17.62
C ALA A 114 10.30 -4.48 17.18
N ALA A 115 11.55 -4.49 16.70
CA ALA A 115 12.26 -3.29 16.27
C ALA A 115 11.62 -2.59 15.05
N ASN A 116 10.94 -3.35 14.21
CA ASN A 116 10.32 -2.84 12.98
C ASN A 116 8.80 -2.62 13.14
N LEU A 117 8.23 -2.87 14.33
CA LEU A 117 6.81 -2.71 14.60
C LEU A 117 6.48 -1.33 15.17
N LEU A 118 5.33 -0.82 14.78
CA LEU A 118 4.66 0.31 15.41
C LEU A 118 3.22 -0.09 15.67
N PHE A 119 2.84 -0.18 16.95
CA PHE A 119 1.44 -0.38 17.33
C PHE A 119 0.78 0.95 17.62
N VAL A 120 -0.45 1.11 17.14
CA VAL A 120 -1.27 2.30 17.38
C VAL A 120 -2.67 1.86 17.74
N ASP A 121 -3.17 2.34 18.86
CA ASP A 121 -4.57 2.21 19.26
C ASP A 121 -5.23 3.59 19.35
N ASN A 122 -6.45 3.63 19.91
CA ASN A 122 -7.21 4.86 20.09
C ASN A 122 -7.41 5.64 18.78
N VAL A 123 -7.58 4.89 17.67
CA VAL A 123 -7.97 5.36 16.35
C VAL A 123 -9.37 4.84 16.05
N ASN A 124 -10.26 5.71 15.62
CA ASN A 124 -11.67 5.41 15.42
C ASN A 124 -12.04 5.49 13.94
N TRP A 125 -12.99 4.68 13.49
CA TRP A 125 -13.63 4.92 12.20
C TRP A 125 -14.37 6.26 12.24
N VAL A 126 -14.48 6.91 11.09
CA VAL A 126 -15.14 8.24 10.99
C VAL A 126 -16.58 8.18 11.51
N GLN A 127 -17.31 7.11 11.22
CA GLN A 127 -18.66 6.92 11.72
C GLN A 127 -18.70 6.44 13.18
N GLY A 128 -17.62 5.81 13.67
CA GLY A 128 -17.48 5.35 15.05
C GLY A 128 -18.26 4.07 15.41
N GLY A 129 -19.46 3.91 14.90
CA GLY A 129 -20.30 2.73 15.09
C GLY A 129 -21.23 2.49 13.90
N PRO A 130 -21.86 1.32 13.80
CA PRO A 130 -22.71 0.98 12.67
C PRO A 130 -24.03 1.79 12.72
N LYS A 131 -24.50 2.18 11.53
CA LYS A 131 -25.88 2.65 11.35
C LYS A 131 -26.82 1.48 11.02
N SER A 132 -26.29 0.44 10.38
CA SER A 132 -27.04 -0.74 9.99
C SER A 132 -26.18 -1.99 10.06
N CYS A 133 -25.12 -2.12 9.23
CA CYS A 133 -24.25 -3.28 9.19
C CYS A 133 -22.81 -2.89 9.48
N GLY A 134 -22.34 -3.18 10.71
CA GLY A 134 -20.98 -2.82 11.13
C GLY A 134 -19.88 -3.45 10.29
N HIS A 135 -20.10 -4.65 9.77
CA HIS A 135 -19.13 -5.34 8.92
C HIS A 135 -18.91 -4.61 7.58
N ALA A 136 -19.99 -4.35 6.83
CA ALA A 136 -19.90 -3.68 5.54
C ALA A 136 -19.42 -2.23 5.68
N GLU A 137 -19.96 -1.52 6.66
CA GLU A 137 -19.62 -0.13 6.93
C GLU A 137 -18.18 0.02 7.42
N GLY A 138 -17.70 -0.92 8.24
CA GLY A 138 -16.32 -0.96 8.72
C GLY A 138 -15.32 -1.27 7.60
N LEU A 139 -15.62 -2.24 6.71
CA LEU A 139 -14.78 -2.54 5.56
C LEU A 139 -14.59 -1.31 4.66
N VAL A 140 -15.68 -0.59 4.36
CA VAL A 140 -15.62 0.63 3.53
C VAL A 140 -14.76 1.70 4.18
N GLN A 141 -14.88 1.91 5.50
CA GLN A 141 -14.15 2.97 6.20
C GLN A 141 -12.67 2.66 6.40
N SER A 142 -12.30 1.37 6.44
CA SER A 142 -10.96 0.92 6.85
C SER A 142 -9.83 1.60 6.07
N LEU A 143 -9.94 1.72 4.76
CA LEU A 143 -8.93 2.32 3.90
C LEU A 143 -9.37 3.62 3.21
N THR A 144 -10.64 4.04 3.33
CA THR A 144 -11.10 5.30 2.75
C THR A 144 -10.95 6.49 3.69
N GLY A 145 -10.84 6.24 5.00
CA GLY A 145 -10.83 7.32 5.98
C GLY A 145 -12.07 8.20 5.93
N ALA A 146 -13.20 7.64 5.50
CA ALA A 146 -14.46 8.37 5.30
C ALA A 146 -15.66 7.52 5.73
N ALA A 147 -16.73 8.17 6.17
CA ALA A 147 -18.00 7.50 6.40
C ALA A 147 -18.55 6.92 5.08
N PRO A 148 -19.25 5.78 5.11
CA PRO A 148 -19.86 5.20 3.92
C PRO A 148 -20.88 6.15 3.28
N GLY A 149 -21.01 6.10 1.95
CA GLY A 149 -22.03 6.85 1.20
C GLY A 149 -23.45 6.28 1.38
N SER A 150 -23.56 5.03 1.85
CA SER A 150 -24.81 4.38 2.23
C SER A 150 -24.60 3.47 3.44
N SER A 151 -25.66 2.99 4.07
CA SER A 151 -25.62 2.05 5.18
C SER A 151 -26.00 0.63 4.74
N GLY A 152 -25.76 -0.36 5.62
CA GLY A 152 -26.14 -1.76 5.43
C GLY A 152 -25.15 -2.57 4.58
N ASN A 153 -25.60 -3.75 4.17
CA ASN A 153 -24.77 -4.75 3.48
C ASN A 153 -24.22 -4.27 2.12
N THR A 154 -24.86 -3.27 1.53
CA THR A 154 -24.48 -2.66 0.24
C THR A 154 -23.78 -1.33 0.42
N ALA A 155 -23.23 -1.04 1.61
CA ALA A 155 -22.47 0.16 1.85
C ALA A 155 -21.36 0.34 0.79
N TYR A 156 -21.19 1.57 0.31
CA TYR A 156 -20.17 1.93 -0.67
C TYR A 156 -19.34 3.11 -0.20
N SER A 157 -18.21 3.32 -0.83
CA SER A 157 -17.28 4.38 -0.45
C SER A 157 -17.76 5.77 -0.84
N SER A 158 -17.37 6.76 -0.04
CA SER A 158 -17.57 8.19 -0.34
C SER A 158 -16.36 8.80 -1.08
N GLY A 159 -15.31 8.03 -1.35
CA GLY A 159 -14.10 8.46 -2.04
C GLY A 159 -13.16 7.30 -2.35
N PRO A 160 -12.01 7.57 -2.97
CA PRO A 160 -11.00 6.54 -3.22
C PRO A 160 -10.43 6.01 -1.90
N SER A 161 -9.90 4.79 -1.92
CA SER A 161 -9.13 4.23 -0.81
C SER A 161 -7.65 4.63 -0.88
N ALA A 162 -6.96 4.54 0.25
CA ALA A 162 -5.56 4.97 0.39
C ALA A 162 -4.62 4.26 -0.59
N ASP A 163 -4.83 2.97 -0.87
CA ASP A 163 -4.06 2.21 -1.85
C ASP A 163 -4.12 2.83 -3.26
N MET A 164 -5.30 3.33 -3.67
CA MET A 164 -5.45 4.01 -4.94
C MET A 164 -4.70 5.33 -4.98
N VAL A 165 -4.79 6.12 -3.90
CA VAL A 165 -4.07 7.41 -3.80
C VAL A 165 -2.56 7.19 -3.83
N ILE A 166 -2.07 6.20 -3.05
CA ILE A 166 -0.65 5.86 -3.02
C ILE A 166 -0.20 5.37 -4.40
N SER A 167 -0.95 4.45 -5.04
CA SER A 167 -0.53 3.87 -6.32
C SER A 167 -0.45 4.90 -7.44
N GLN A 168 -1.36 5.87 -7.46
CA GLN A 168 -1.31 6.98 -8.42
C GLN A 168 -0.04 7.84 -8.28
N ALA A 169 0.52 7.89 -7.08
CA ALA A 169 1.74 8.64 -6.79
C ALA A 169 3.02 7.85 -7.05
N VAL A 170 3.04 6.54 -6.73
CA VAL A 170 4.30 5.76 -6.69
C VAL A 170 4.42 4.69 -7.77
N ASN A 171 3.30 4.22 -8.35
CA ASN A 171 3.32 3.27 -9.45
C ASN A 171 3.51 3.95 -10.81
N PRO A 172 3.98 3.25 -11.84
CA PRO A 172 3.91 3.73 -13.21
C PRO A 172 2.47 4.13 -13.59
N SER A 173 2.33 5.17 -14.42
CA SER A 173 1.02 5.68 -14.83
C SER A 173 0.12 4.57 -15.39
N GLY A 174 -1.10 4.50 -14.89
CA GLY A 174 -2.09 3.50 -15.29
C GLY A 174 -1.94 2.13 -14.61
N THR A 175 -1.01 1.98 -13.67
CA THR A 175 -0.82 0.73 -12.93
C THR A 175 -1.58 0.78 -11.60
N ASP A 176 -2.64 -0.01 -11.50
CA ASP A 176 -3.43 -0.17 -10.28
C ASP A 176 -2.65 -0.94 -9.18
N PRO A 177 -3.01 -0.77 -7.90
CA PRO A 177 -2.49 -1.61 -6.83
C PRO A 177 -2.84 -3.08 -7.06
N ILE A 178 -2.00 -3.99 -6.56
CA ILE A 178 -2.37 -5.40 -6.45
C ILE A 178 -3.51 -5.51 -5.42
N ALA A 179 -4.65 -6.07 -5.80
CA ALA A 179 -5.76 -6.33 -4.89
C ALA A 179 -5.89 -7.83 -4.66
N LEU A 180 -5.83 -8.25 -3.39
CA LEU A 180 -5.84 -9.65 -2.98
C LEU A 180 -6.93 -9.89 -1.93
N TYR A 181 -7.41 -11.13 -1.90
CA TYR A 181 -8.52 -11.53 -1.06
C TYR A 181 -8.30 -12.96 -0.55
N SER A 182 -8.36 -13.14 0.76
CA SER A 182 -8.39 -14.46 1.40
C SER A 182 -9.77 -14.64 2.00
N ALA A 183 -10.66 -15.29 1.25
CA ALA A 183 -12.05 -15.44 1.63
C ALA A 183 -12.28 -16.65 2.51
N ALA A 184 -13.23 -16.50 3.43
CA ALA A 184 -13.88 -17.60 4.09
C ALA A 184 -15.10 -18.08 3.31
N LYS A 185 -15.52 -19.32 3.52
CA LYS A 185 -16.73 -19.83 2.90
C LYS A 185 -17.97 -19.28 3.60
N GLY A 186 -19.00 -18.98 2.83
CA GLY A 186 -20.33 -18.67 3.34
C GLY A 186 -20.59 -17.20 3.66
N ALA A 187 -19.62 -16.32 3.50
CA ALA A 187 -19.84 -14.91 3.74
C ALA A 187 -20.69 -14.26 2.65
N TYR A 188 -21.52 -13.30 3.05
CA TYR A 188 -22.34 -12.50 2.13
C TYR A 188 -21.80 -11.07 1.92
N ILE A 189 -20.82 -10.68 2.72
CA ILE A 189 -20.11 -9.40 2.58
C ILE A 189 -18.68 -9.71 2.19
N ALA A 190 -18.35 -9.47 0.93
CA ALA A 190 -17.05 -9.73 0.34
C ALA A 190 -16.40 -8.43 -0.17
N ASP A 191 -15.11 -8.47 -0.51
CA ASP A 191 -14.32 -7.47 -1.26
C ASP A 191 -14.73 -6.00 -1.12
N ARG A 192 -14.46 -5.35 0.00
CA ARG A 192 -14.91 -3.97 0.21
C ARG A 192 -13.89 -3.06 0.87
N ILE A 193 -12.62 -3.24 0.57
CA ILE A 193 -11.56 -2.41 1.16
C ILE A 193 -10.87 -1.50 0.15
N SER A 194 -10.89 -1.84 -1.15
CA SER A 194 -10.25 -1.06 -2.21
C SER A 194 -11.29 -0.43 -3.14
N PHE A 195 -11.19 0.89 -3.34
CA PHE A 195 -12.16 1.66 -4.10
C PHE A 195 -11.47 2.70 -4.98
N ARG A 196 -11.89 2.78 -6.27
CA ARG A 196 -11.39 3.81 -7.20
C ARG A 196 -11.91 5.21 -6.89
N GLY A 197 -13.07 5.33 -6.26
CA GLY A 197 -13.76 6.59 -5.99
C GLY A 197 -15.04 6.37 -5.21
N ALA A 198 -15.89 7.39 -5.18
CA ALA A 198 -17.21 7.33 -4.55
C ALA A 198 -18.23 6.52 -5.39
N GLY A 199 -19.07 5.74 -4.71
CA GLY A 199 -20.19 5.03 -5.32
C GLY A 199 -20.02 3.50 -5.36
N SER A 200 -21.12 2.80 -5.56
CA SER A 200 -21.19 1.33 -5.49
C SER A 200 -20.40 0.62 -6.61
N GLY A 201 -20.27 1.25 -7.78
CA GLY A 201 -19.50 0.71 -8.91
C GLY A 201 -17.98 0.93 -8.83
N GLN A 202 -17.48 1.53 -7.75
CA GLN A 202 -16.06 1.88 -7.61
C GLN A 202 -15.24 0.84 -6.84
N VAL A 203 -15.87 -0.23 -6.36
CA VAL A 203 -15.17 -1.31 -5.65
C VAL A 203 -14.22 -2.06 -6.58
N ARG A 204 -13.06 -2.43 -6.07
CA ARG A 204 -12.09 -3.31 -6.73
C ARG A 204 -12.12 -4.68 -6.07
N ALA A 205 -12.38 -5.70 -6.89
CA ALA A 205 -12.32 -7.08 -6.43
C ALA A 205 -10.85 -7.54 -6.25
N GLY A 206 -10.60 -8.33 -5.23
CA GLY A 206 -9.30 -8.94 -4.99
C GLY A 206 -9.16 -10.31 -5.65
N ASP A 207 -7.97 -10.62 -6.16
CA ASP A 207 -7.63 -11.95 -6.64
C ASP A 207 -7.55 -12.91 -5.44
N GLN A 208 -8.35 -14.00 -5.50
CA GLN A 208 -8.40 -14.99 -4.41
C GLN A 208 -7.35 -16.09 -4.59
N ASN A 209 -7.07 -16.47 -5.84
CA ASN A 209 -6.12 -17.53 -6.14
C ASN A 209 -4.68 -16.98 -6.18
N PRO A 210 -3.80 -17.36 -5.24
CA PRO A 210 -2.41 -16.92 -5.24
C PRO A 210 -1.65 -17.27 -6.52
N TYR A 211 -2.05 -18.33 -7.22
CA TYR A 211 -1.42 -18.73 -8.48
C TYR A 211 -1.50 -17.62 -9.55
N ILE A 212 -2.55 -16.79 -9.55
CA ILE A 212 -2.70 -15.72 -10.54
C ILE A 212 -1.53 -14.72 -10.43
N LEU A 213 -1.22 -14.25 -9.22
CA LEU A 213 -0.08 -13.36 -8.99
C LEU A 213 1.25 -14.09 -9.18
N TYR A 214 1.36 -15.33 -8.67
CA TYR A 214 2.55 -16.16 -8.85
C TYR A 214 2.93 -16.32 -10.32
N ASN A 215 1.97 -16.66 -11.17
CA ASN A 215 2.21 -16.85 -12.61
C ASN A 215 2.70 -15.57 -13.30
N LYS A 216 2.18 -14.41 -12.89
CA LYS A 216 2.67 -13.10 -13.36
C LYS A 216 4.13 -12.87 -12.94
N LEU A 217 4.52 -13.28 -11.72
CA LEU A 217 5.85 -13.03 -11.17
C LEU A 217 6.92 -14.03 -11.64
N VAL A 218 6.55 -15.28 -11.92
CA VAL A 218 7.50 -16.32 -12.41
C VAL A 218 8.13 -15.91 -13.73
N GLY A 219 7.37 -15.31 -14.63
CA GLY A 219 7.92 -14.76 -15.86
C GLY A 219 9.04 -13.73 -15.64
N LEU A 220 9.09 -13.10 -14.45
CA LEU A 220 10.12 -12.12 -14.08
C LEU A 220 11.42 -12.74 -13.56
N THR A 221 11.30 -13.88 -12.86
CA THR A 221 12.44 -14.52 -12.17
C THR A 221 13.25 -15.45 -13.06
N THR A 222 12.64 -16.03 -14.11
CA THR A 222 13.26 -17.05 -14.97
C THR A 222 14.22 -16.50 -16.02
N THR A 223 14.35 -15.21 -16.18
CA THR A 223 15.23 -14.61 -17.21
C THR A 223 16.71 -14.55 -16.84
N SER A 224 17.15 -15.19 -15.75
CA SER A 224 18.54 -15.12 -15.27
C SER A 224 19.44 -16.31 -15.63
N SER A 225 18.93 -17.38 -16.23
CA SER A 225 19.79 -18.54 -16.55
C SER A 225 19.18 -19.48 -17.58
N SER A 226 19.25 -19.16 -18.84
CA SER A 226 19.29 -20.09 -19.98
C SER A 226 18.60 -19.51 -21.19
N GLY A 227 19.36 -19.39 -22.27
CA GLY A 227 18.90 -18.80 -23.54
C GLY A 227 17.93 -19.71 -24.28
N THR A 228 16.66 -19.70 -23.91
CA THR A 228 15.59 -20.25 -24.71
C THR A 228 14.48 -19.20 -24.81
N THR A 229 14.31 -18.69 -26.00
CA THR A 229 13.31 -17.69 -26.38
C THR A 229 11.91 -18.26 -26.32
N THR A 230 11.20 -17.99 -25.22
CA THR A 230 9.74 -17.95 -25.21
C THR A 230 9.32 -16.48 -25.04
N THR A 231 8.72 -15.94 -26.07
CA THR A 231 8.27 -14.54 -26.14
C THR A 231 7.03 -14.34 -25.26
N ASP A 232 7.26 -14.24 -23.94
CA ASP A 232 6.28 -13.63 -23.04
C ASP A 232 6.47 -12.10 -23.13
N PRO A 233 5.48 -11.34 -23.62
CA PRO A 233 5.59 -9.88 -23.73
C PRO A 233 5.85 -9.18 -22.40
N VAL A 234 5.45 -9.79 -21.26
CA VAL A 234 5.73 -9.25 -19.91
C VAL A 234 7.18 -9.49 -19.54
N ALA A 235 7.75 -10.67 -19.84
CA ALA A 235 9.19 -10.94 -19.64
C ALA A 235 10.07 -10.07 -20.55
N ALA A 236 9.66 -9.81 -21.79
CA ALA A 236 10.34 -8.90 -22.69
C ALA A 236 10.27 -7.44 -22.20
N GLN A 237 9.13 -7.01 -21.65
CA GLN A 237 8.94 -5.69 -21.05
C GLN A 237 9.82 -5.50 -19.81
N LEU A 238 10.03 -6.52 -19.02
CA LEU A 238 10.84 -6.49 -17.81
C LEU A 238 12.33 -6.64 -18.11
N ALA A 239 12.71 -7.41 -19.11
CA ALA A 239 14.07 -7.39 -19.65
C ALA A 239 14.42 -6.01 -20.26
N ALA A 240 13.43 -5.34 -20.87
CA ALA A 240 13.57 -3.96 -21.31
C ALA A 240 13.63 -2.96 -20.13
N ASN A 241 12.86 -3.19 -19.06
CA ASN A 241 12.92 -2.39 -17.84
C ASN A 241 14.20 -2.63 -17.01
N ARG A 242 14.96 -3.71 -17.25
CA ARG A 242 16.31 -3.96 -16.72
C ARG A 242 17.41 -3.21 -17.46
N LYS A 243 17.13 -2.71 -18.68
CA LYS A 243 18.00 -1.69 -19.26
C LYS A 243 17.84 -0.44 -18.42
N SER A 244 18.98 0.21 -18.10
CA SER A 244 18.96 1.46 -17.38
C SER A 244 17.88 2.39 -17.95
N VAL A 245 17.01 2.92 -17.10
CA VAL A 245 16.01 3.91 -17.49
C VAL A 245 16.72 5.10 -18.15
N ASN A 246 17.91 5.45 -17.67
CA ASN A 246 18.76 6.48 -18.24
C ASN A 246 19.22 6.14 -19.67
N ASP A 247 19.53 4.86 -19.95
CA ASP A 247 19.91 4.43 -21.29
C ASP A 247 18.74 4.51 -22.29
N LEU A 248 17.50 4.27 -21.81
CA LEU A 248 16.29 4.35 -22.65
C LEU A 248 15.94 5.79 -23.05
N VAL A 249 16.30 6.78 -22.24
CA VAL A 249 16.01 8.20 -22.49
C VAL A 249 17.26 9.00 -22.88
N LYS A 250 18.38 8.33 -23.08
CA LYS A 250 19.71 8.95 -23.32
C LYS A 250 19.71 9.98 -24.45
N ALA A 251 19.01 9.70 -25.53
CA ALA A 251 18.95 10.62 -26.67
C ALA A 251 18.21 11.92 -26.30
N GLU A 252 17.10 11.83 -25.60
CA GLU A 252 16.32 12.98 -25.13
C GLU A 252 17.05 13.74 -24.03
N LEU A 253 17.72 13.02 -23.11
CA LEU A 253 18.56 13.61 -22.07
C LEU A 253 19.70 14.44 -22.69
N ASN A 254 20.42 13.89 -23.65
CA ASN A 254 21.48 14.61 -24.33
C ASN A 254 20.94 15.87 -25.03
N SER A 255 19.76 15.77 -25.63
CA SER A 255 19.09 16.94 -26.25
C SER A 255 18.74 18.00 -25.21
N LEU A 256 18.26 17.58 -24.03
CA LEU A 256 17.90 18.47 -22.93
C LEU A 256 19.15 19.12 -22.32
N MET A 257 20.20 18.34 -22.02
CA MET A 257 21.46 18.83 -21.45
C MET A 257 22.15 19.85 -22.35
N ASN A 258 21.98 19.73 -23.67
CA ASN A 258 22.52 20.67 -24.67
C ASN A 258 21.58 21.85 -24.97
N ASN A 259 20.44 21.95 -24.29
CA ASN A 259 19.49 23.04 -24.48
C ASN A 259 20.09 24.36 -23.94
N PRO A 260 20.26 25.41 -24.78
CA PRO A 260 20.87 26.67 -24.39
C PRO A 260 20.04 27.47 -23.35
N VAL A 261 18.76 27.12 -23.18
CA VAL A 261 17.86 27.76 -22.21
C VAL A 261 18.14 27.28 -20.76
N LEU A 262 18.82 26.13 -20.59
CA LEU A 262 19.14 25.61 -19.25
C LEU A 262 20.38 26.33 -18.68
N SER A 263 20.27 26.75 -17.43
CA SER A 263 21.41 27.28 -16.67
C SER A 263 22.45 26.18 -16.36
N ALA A 264 23.63 26.57 -15.93
CA ALA A 264 24.64 25.61 -15.44
C ALA A 264 24.12 24.83 -14.22
N ASP A 265 23.36 25.49 -13.33
CA ASP A 265 22.80 24.89 -12.13
C ASP A 265 21.68 23.89 -12.50
N ASP A 266 20.85 24.20 -13.48
CA ASP A 266 19.83 23.26 -13.97
C ASP A 266 20.47 21.99 -14.56
N ARG A 267 21.59 22.14 -15.32
CA ARG A 267 22.34 20.99 -15.84
C ARG A 267 22.95 20.16 -14.73
N ALA A 268 23.51 20.79 -13.69
CA ALA A 268 24.06 20.09 -12.52
C ALA A 268 22.96 19.32 -11.76
N ARG A 269 21.77 19.92 -11.61
CA ARG A 269 20.62 19.25 -10.98
C ARG A 269 20.11 18.07 -11.81
N LEU A 270 20.07 18.20 -13.13
CA LEU A 270 19.73 17.10 -14.03
C LEU A 270 20.74 15.97 -13.90
N ASP A 271 22.03 16.26 -13.94
CA ASP A 271 23.10 15.27 -13.80
C ASP A 271 22.99 14.53 -12.45
N GLN A 272 22.81 15.26 -11.36
CA GLN A 272 22.61 14.69 -10.03
C GLN A 272 21.35 13.82 -9.96
N HIS A 273 20.26 14.22 -10.61
CA HIS A 273 19.04 13.44 -10.67
C HIS A 273 19.25 12.12 -11.42
N PHE A 274 19.91 12.15 -12.58
CA PHE A 274 20.20 10.94 -13.35
C PHE A 274 21.22 10.04 -12.65
N GLN A 275 22.19 10.63 -11.94
CA GLN A 275 23.09 9.86 -11.09
C GLN A 275 22.32 9.16 -9.97
N SER A 276 21.35 9.83 -9.32
CA SER A 276 20.50 9.24 -8.29
C SER A 276 19.64 8.09 -8.84
N ILE A 277 19.11 8.22 -10.08
CA ILE A 277 18.40 7.12 -10.74
C ILE A 277 19.36 5.94 -10.96
N ARG A 278 20.60 6.22 -11.42
CA ARG A 278 21.62 5.19 -11.64
C ARG A 278 22.01 4.50 -10.35
N ASP A 279 22.15 5.23 -9.25
CA ASP A 279 22.47 4.66 -7.93
C ASP A 279 21.35 3.74 -7.44
N VAL A 280 20.09 4.13 -7.67
CA VAL A 280 18.93 3.26 -7.41
C VAL A 280 18.94 2.02 -8.30
N GLU A 281 19.24 2.16 -9.60
CA GLU A 281 19.33 1.02 -10.53
C GLU A 281 20.45 0.05 -10.14
N VAL A 282 21.62 0.57 -9.73
CA VAL A 282 22.75 -0.24 -9.24
C VAL A 282 22.39 -0.96 -7.95
N GLN A 283 21.73 -0.26 -7.02
CA GLN A 283 21.23 -0.88 -5.79
C GLN A 283 20.17 -1.95 -6.10
N MET A 284 19.26 -1.70 -7.05
CA MET A 284 18.27 -2.68 -7.53
C MET A 284 18.95 -3.85 -8.28
N GLY A 285 20.03 -3.61 -9.01
CA GLY A 285 20.85 -4.65 -9.64
C GLY A 285 21.52 -5.57 -8.62
N ASN A 286 21.98 -5.02 -7.49
CA ASN A 286 22.46 -5.77 -6.33
C ASN A 286 21.32 -6.47 -5.57
N MET A 287 20.07 -6.02 -5.73
CA MET A 287 18.86 -6.68 -5.23
C MET A 287 18.41 -7.89 -6.07
N GLY A 288 19.13 -8.25 -7.14
CA GLY A 288 18.81 -9.41 -7.99
C GLY A 288 18.69 -10.73 -7.23
N LEU A 289 19.33 -10.86 -6.06
CA LEU A 289 19.15 -11.97 -5.13
C LEU A 289 17.81 -11.94 -4.38
N MET A 290 17.17 -10.78 -4.26
CA MET A 290 15.91 -10.59 -3.53
C MET A 290 14.68 -10.86 -4.41
N CYS A 291 14.79 -10.63 -5.72
CA CYS A 291 13.76 -10.98 -6.70
C CYS A 291 13.92 -12.47 -7.11
N SER A 292 13.64 -13.36 -6.18
CA SER A 292 13.74 -14.82 -6.34
C SER A 292 12.54 -15.52 -5.74
N THR A 293 12.11 -16.61 -6.36
CA THR A 293 11.06 -17.50 -5.82
C THR A 293 11.54 -18.35 -4.63
N THR A 294 12.80 -18.23 -4.23
CA THR A 294 13.32 -18.89 -3.03
C THR A 294 12.45 -18.57 -1.81
N GLY A 295 12.08 -19.61 -1.08
CA GLY A 295 11.21 -19.50 0.10
C GLY A 295 9.71 -19.51 -0.19
N LEU A 296 9.28 -19.63 -1.47
CA LEU A 296 7.89 -19.86 -1.82
C LEU A 296 7.58 -21.36 -1.86
N ASP A 297 6.41 -21.75 -1.39
CA ASP A 297 5.85 -23.08 -1.65
C ASP A 297 5.30 -23.16 -3.07
N THR A 298 6.21 -23.35 -4.02
CA THR A 298 5.89 -23.45 -5.44
C THR A 298 5.07 -24.70 -5.78
N THR A 299 5.15 -25.75 -4.95
CA THR A 299 4.36 -26.97 -5.13
C THR A 299 2.88 -26.67 -4.89
N THR A 300 2.55 -26.09 -3.76
CA THR A 300 1.17 -25.66 -3.46
C THR A 300 0.67 -24.63 -4.46
N LEU A 301 1.48 -23.62 -4.81
CA LEU A 301 1.10 -22.61 -5.79
C LEU A 301 0.77 -23.22 -7.15
N ASN A 302 1.59 -24.16 -7.64
CA ASN A 302 1.34 -24.83 -8.92
C ASN A 302 0.09 -25.73 -8.85
N SER A 303 -0.21 -26.36 -7.71
CA SER A 303 -1.44 -27.13 -7.54
C SER A 303 -2.70 -26.28 -7.68
N TYR A 304 -2.62 -25.00 -7.30
CA TYR A 304 -3.74 -24.05 -7.40
C TYR A 304 -4.05 -23.60 -8.83
N LYS A 305 -3.23 -23.97 -9.81
CA LYS A 305 -3.53 -23.75 -11.23
C LYS A 305 -4.88 -24.38 -11.65
N SER A 306 -5.17 -25.58 -11.14
CA SER A 306 -6.35 -26.36 -11.50
C SER A 306 -7.26 -26.74 -10.32
N ASN A 307 -6.72 -26.75 -9.09
CA ASN A 307 -7.38 -27.29 -7.90
C ASN A 307 -7.56 -26.26 -6.78
N PHE A 308 -7.66 -24.97 -7.11
CA PHE A 308 -7.86 -23.94 -6.11
C PHE A 308 -9.28 -23.95 -5.53
N SER A 309 -9.37 -23.94 -4.18
CA SER A 309 -10.62 -23.72 -3.46
C SER A 309 -10.38 -22.81 -2.27
N PHE A 310 -10.97 -21.62 -2.30
CA PHE A 310 -10.91 -20.67 -1.18
C PHE A 310 -11.99 -20.93 -0.11
N LYS A 311 -12.96 -21.79 -0.43
CA LYS A 311 -14.11 -22.07 0.44
C LYS A 311 -13.88 -23.22 1.44
N THR A 312 -12.67 -23.71 1.56
CA THR A 312 -12.32 -24.79 2.48
C THR A 312 -11.83 -24.20 3.79
N ASP A 313 -12.41 -24.65 4.92
CA ASP A 313 -11.95 -24.28 6.24
C ASP A 313 -10.45 -24.62 6.40
N GLY A 314 -9.68 -23.75 7.06
CA GLY A 314 -8.23 -23.88 7.19
C GLY A 314 -7.40 -23.31 6.02
N MET A 315 -8.01 -23.04 4.86
CA MET A 315 -7.29 -22.47 3.71
C MET A 315 -7.01 -20.98 3.85
N ILE A 316 -7.81 -20.25 4.63
CA ILE A 316 -7.70 -18.79 4.73
C ILE A 316 -6.30 -18.33 5.20
N GLU A 317 -5.73 -19.00 6.21
CA GLU A 317 -4.42 -18.66 6.75
C GLU A 317 -3.31 -18.97 5.74
N SER A 318 -3.35 -20.15 5.10
CA SER A 318 -2.36 -20.53 4.09
C SER A 318 -2.41 -19.64 2.84
N ILE A 319 -3.62 -19.27 2.39
CA ILE A 319 -3.81 -18.34 1.27
C ILE A 319 -3.28 -16.95 1.63
N SER A 320 -3.59 -16.46 2.85
CA SER A 320 -3.10 -15.16 3.32
C SER A 320 -1.57 -15.13 3.40
N LEU A 321 -0.95 -16.20 3.90
CA LEU A 321 0.51 -16.32 3.94
C LEU A 321 1.12 -16.31 2.53
N LEU A 322 0.56 -17.11 1.61
CA LEU A 322 1.03 -17.13 0.21
C LEU A 322 0.87 -15.76 -0.46
N HIS A 323 -0.24 -15.08 -0.24
CA HIS A 323 -0.44 -13.71 -0.74
C HIS A 323 0.61 -12.74 -0.19
N MET A 324 0.90 -12.76 1.12
CA MET A 324 1.94 -11.91 1.71
C MET A 324 3.32 -12.22 1.13
N GLN A 325 3.68 -13.49 0.97
CA GLN A 325 4.95 -13.92 0.36
C GLN A 325 5.07 -13.45 -1.09
N LEU A 326 3.99 -13.53 -1.87
CA LEU A 326 3.95 -13.08 -3.26
C LEU A 326 4.00 -11.55 -3.37
N VAL A 327 3.37 -10.81 -2.46
CA VAL A 327 3.48 -9.35 -2.40
C VAL A 327 4.92 -8.94 -2.05
N ALA A 328 5.57 -9.61 -1.08
CA ALA A 328 6.96 -9.36 -0.76
C ALA A 328 7.88 -9.61 -1.97
N LEU A 329 7.62 -10.67 -2.75
CA LEU A 329 8.31 -10.92 -4.01
C LEU A 329 8.02 -9.84 -5.06
N ALA A 330 6.76 -9.45 -5.24
CA ALA A 330 6.36 -8.41 -6.18
C ALA A 330 7.06 -7.07 -5.87
N PHE A 331 7.17 -6.71 -4.60
CA PHE A 331 7.88 -5.52 -4.14
C PHE A 331 9.39 -5.63 -4.39
N ALA A 332 10.00 -6.75 -4.00
CA ALA A 332 11.42 -6.98 -4.25
C ALA A 332 11.78 -6.97 -5.75
N CYS A 333 10.87 -7.40 -6.60
CA CYS A 333 11.00 -7.34 -8.06
C CYS A 333 10.60 -5.96 -8.65
N ASN A 334 10.15 -5.01 -7.83
CA ASN A 334 9.57 -3.73 -8.27
C ASN A 334 8.48 -3.90 -9.34
N TYR A 335 7.73 -5.00 -9.26
CA TYR A 335 6.62 -5.30 -10.17
C TYR A 335 5.43 -4.36 -9.92
N ASN A 336 5.18 -4.09 -8.64
CA ASN A 336 4.20 -3.12 -8.16
C ASN A 336 4.69 -2.59 -6.82
N ARG A 337 4.25 -1.41 -6.42
CA ARG A 337 4.67 -0.80 -5.14
C ARG A 337 3.55 -0.73 -4.11
N VAL A 338 2.33 -1.09 -4.51
CA VAL A 338 1.15 -0.99 -3.64
C VAL A 338 0.31 -2.25 -3.77
N ALA A 339 -0.08 -2.80 -2.64
CA ALA A 339 -0.98 -3.95 -2.57
C ALA A 339 -2.01 -3.78 -1.44
N THR A 340 -3.17 -4.41 -1.61
CA THR A 340 -4.14 -4.63 -0.54
C THR A 340 -4.38 -6.12 -0.34
N LEU A 341 -4.63 -6.54 0.90
CA LEU A 341 -5.08 -7.88 1.24
C LEU A 341 -6.26 -7.80 2.20
N GLN A 342 -7.43 -8.17 1.73
CA GLN A 342 -8.56 -8.43 2.61
C GLN A 342 -8.42 -9.84 3.16
N TRP A 343 -8.24 -9.94 4.48
CA TRP A 343 -8.00 -11.18 5.19
C TRP A 343 -9.27 -11.65 5.90
N GLY A 344 -10.04 -12.45 5.21
CA GLY A 344 -11.37 -12.89 5.60
C GLY A 344 -12.48 -11.98 5.07
N ASP A 345 -13.68 -12.51 5.07
CA ASP A 345 -14.90 -11.81 4.69
C ASP A 345 -15.38 -10.86 5.79
N GLY A 346 -16.29 -9.97 5.44
CA GLY A 346 -16.96 -9.14 6.43
C GLY A 346 -17.67 -9.96 7.49
N THR A 347 -18.28 -11.08 7.11
CA THR A 347 -18.97 -12.02 8.00
C THR A 347 -18.30 -13.40 7.95
N ASP A 348 -17.04 -13.45 8.22
CA ASP A 348 -16.14 -14.59 8.05
C ASP A 348 -16.74 -15.93 8.50
N GLY A 349 -17.12 -16.76 7.52
CA GLY A 349 -17.74 -18.07 7.72
C GLY A 349 -16.75 -19.21 7.99
N THR A 350 -15.45 -18.92 8.18
CA THR A 350 -14.43 -19.93 8.46
C THR A 350 -14.67 -20.58 9.82
N LYS A 351 -14.65 -21.91 9.85
CA LYS A 351 -14.61 -22.69 11.08
C LYS A 351 -13.16 -22.97 11.44
N TYR A 352 -12.60 -22.10 12.25
CA TYR A 352 -11.21 -22.26 12.69
C TYR A 352 -11.05 -23.49 13.59
N SER A 353 -10.03 -24.28 13.29
CA SER A 353 -9.66 -25.46 14.09
C SER A 353 -8.76 -25.02 15.25
N VAL A 354 -9.37 -24.42 16.27
CA VAL A 354 -8.71 -24.03 17.52
C VAL A 354 -9.30 -24.80 18.69
N PRO A 355 -8.56 -25.05 19.80
CA PRO A 355 -9.01 -25.89 20.91
C PRO A 355 -10.40 -25.53 21.43
N SER A 356 -10.63 -24.25 21.69
CA SER A 356 -11.91 -23.77 22.26
C SER A 356 -13.07 -23.77 21.26
N ASN A 357 -12.83 -23.94 19.95
CA ASN A 357 -13.89 -24.13 18.95
C ASN A 357 -14.17 -25.60 18.64
N SER A 358 -13.30 -26.52 19.06
CA SER A 358 -13.44 -27.95 18.78
C SER A 358 -14.79 -28.53 19.25
N GLY A 359 -15.29 -28.08 20.41
CA GLY A 359 -16.60 -28.48 20.92
C GLY A 359 -17.79 -27.67 20.41
N LEU A 360 -17.55 -26.51 19.76
CA LEU A 360 -18.60 -25.60 19.30
C LEU A 360 -18.84 -25.75 17.78
N GLY A 361 -17.79 -25.88 16.99
CA GLY A 361 -17.86 -25.95 15.55
C GLY A 361 -18.45 -24.68 14.89
N TRP A 362 -18.32 -23.53 15.52
CA TRP A 362 -18.89 -22.26 15.08
C TRP A 362 -17.99 -21.57 14.07
N THR A 363 -18.62 -20.74 13.23
CA THR A 363 -17.88 -19.84 12.33
C THR A 363 -17.19 -18.73 13.11
N PHE A 364 -16.17 -18.11 12.51
CA PHE A 364 -15.49 -16.98 13.16
C PHE A 364 -16.45 -15.81 13.42
N HIS A 365 -17.39 -15.57 12.53
CA HIS A 365 -18.44 -14.57 12.72
C HIS A 365 -19.28 -14.86 13.98
N GLN A 366 -19.76 -16.10 14.16
CA GLN A 366 -20.50 -16.52 15.35
C GLN A 366 -19.66 -16.40 16.63
N ILE A 367 -18.41 -16.83 16.59
CA ILE A 367 -17.45 -16.68 17.70
C ILE A 367 -17.29 -15.21 18.07
N SER A 368 -17.15 -14.34 17.09
CA SER A 368 -17.00 -12.90 17.33
C SER A 368 -18.22 -12.29 18.03
N HIS A 369 -19.42 -12.76 17.73
CA HIS A 369 -20.66 -12.35 18.38
C HIS A 369 -20.85 -12.95 19.79
N ARG A 370 -20.02 -13.88 20.22
CA ARG A 370 -20.13 -14.61 21.50
C ARG A 370 -21.37 -15.50 21.60
N ILE A 371 -21.96 -15.88 20.47
CA ILE A 371 -23.17 -16.71 20.40
C ILE A 371 -23.27 -17.39 19.02
N GLN A 372 -24.00 -18.53 18.96
CA GLN A 372 -24.25 -19.26 17.71
C GLN A 372 -25.13 -18.51 16.67
N SER A 373 -25.47 -17.28 16.91
CA SER A 373 -26.28 -16.46 16.01
C SER A 373 -25.44 -15.42 15.29
N ASP A 374 -25.73 -15.19 14.01
CA ASP A 374 -25.10 -14.12 13.24
C ASP A 374 -25.78 -12.75 13.43
N SER A 375 -26.95 -12.74 14.11
CA SER A 375 -27.77 -11.54 14.26
C SER A 375 -27.94 -11.05 15.70
N ALA A 376 -27.39 -11.79 16.68
CA ALA A 376 -27.47 -11.45 18.08
C ALA A 376 -26.12 -11.35 18.75
N VAL A 377 -26.05 -10.73 19.92
CA VAL A 377 -24.84 -10.59 20.73
C VAL A 377 -25.01 -11.41 21.98
N GLY A 378 -24.01 -12.24 22.31
CA GLY A 378 -23.95 -13.07 23.50
C GLY A 378 -22.74 -12.76 24.38
N ASN A 379 -22.54 -13.56 25.38
CA ASN A 379 -21.47 -13.43 26.36
C ASN A 379 -20.78 -14.78 26.68
N ASN A 380 -20.79 -15.72 25.74
CA ASN A 380 -20.18 -17.03 25.94
C ASN A 380 -18.65 -16.91 26.12
N PRO A 381 -18.08 -17.22 27.27
CA PRO A 381 -16.65 -17.07 27.54
C PRO A 381 -15.78 -18.03 26.72
N THR A 382 -16.30 -19.21 26.34
CA THR A 382 -15.59 -20.19 25.54
C THR A 382 -15.35 -19.62 24.13
N THR A 383 -16.29 -18.86 23.55
CA THR A 383 -16.09 -18.22 22.25
C THR A 383 -15.14 -17.03 22.31
N GLU A 384 -15.06 -16.33 23.43
CA GLU A 384 -14.04 -15.31 23.64
C GLU A 384 -12.65 -15.94 23.66
N GLN A 385 -12.49 -17.08 24.35
CA GLN A 385 -11.25 -17.84 24.34
C GLN A 385 -10.92 -18.35 22.93
N ALA A 386 -11.91 -18.89 22.21
CA ALA A 386 -11.73 -19.33 20.83
C ALA A 386 -11.30 -18.17 19.90
N GLN A 387 -11.88 -16.97 20.09
CA GLN A 387 -11.43 -15.79 19.31
C GLN A 387 -9.99 -15.40 19.64
N HIS A 388 -9.60 -15.43 20.91
CA HIS A 388 -8.21 -15.17 21.30
C HIS A 388 -7.23 -16.18 20.67
N GLU A 389 -7.61 -17.46 20.61
CA GLU A 389 -6.81 -18.49 19.93
C GLU A 389 -6.71 -18.23 18.41
N ILE A 390 -7.78 -17.74 17.78
CA ILE A 390 -7.77 -17.32 16.37
C ILE A 390 -6.91 -16.08 16.19
N ASP A 391 -6.98 -15.11 17.10
CA ASP A 391 -6.11 -13.93 17.06
C ASP A 391 -4.62 -14.33 17.12
N ASN A 392 -4.28 -15.30 17.99
CA ASN A 392 -2.91 -15.87 18.05
C ASN A 392 -2.51 -16.52 16.73
N LEU A 393 -3.37 -17.36 16.14
CA LEU A 393 -3.12 -18.03 14.86
C LEU A 393 -2.87 -17.01 13.73
N ARG A 394 -3.69 -15.97 13.67
CA ARG A 394 -3.55 -14.87 12.69
C ARG A 394 -2.25 -14.11 12.89
N MET A 395 -1.86 -13.81 14.13
CA MET A 395 -0.58 -13.14 14.41
C MET A 395 0.62 -14.03 14.12
N GLN A 396 0.53 -15.34 14.31
CA GLN A 396 1.56 -16.29 13.85
C GLN A 396 1.69 -16.30 12.33
N THR A 397 0.58 -16.28 11.62
CA THR A 397 0.57 -16.21 10.14
C THR A 397 1.13 -14.87 9.66
N LEU A 398 0.75 -13.76 10.31
CA LEU A 398 1.30 -12.43 10.03
C LEU A 398 2.82 -12.41 10.24
N SER A 399 3.32 -12.96 11.34
CA SER A 399 4.76 -13.06 11.63
C SER A 399 5.51 -13.75 10.50
N LYS A 400 5.03 -14.93 10.07
CA LYS A 400 5.62 -15.66 8.92
C LYS A 400 5.56 -14.87 7.61
N GLY A 401 4.49 -14.12 7.41
CA GLY A 401 4.38 -13.19 6.28
C GLY A 401 5.43 -12.08 6.33
N LEU A 402 5.62 -11.46 7.51
CA LEU A 402 6.63 -10.43 7.73
C LEU A 402 8.06 -10.95 7.58
N ASP A 403 8.32 -12.22 7.90
CA ASP A 403 9.62 -12.88 7.60
C ASP A 403 9.94 -12.83 6.10
N ALA A 404 8.93 -12.97 5.24
CA ALA A 404 9.13 -12.89 3.79
C ALA A 404 9.51 -11.48 3.32
N PHE A 405 9.00 -10.43 3.97
CA PHE A 405 9.42 -9.05 3.72
C PHE A 405 10.81 -8.79 4.29
N ASN A 406 11.08 -9.26 5.50
CA ASN A 406 12.36 -9.05 6.18
C ASN A 406 13.51 -9.75 5.46
N SER A 407 13.31 -11.00 5.03
CA SER A 407 14.31 -11.77 4.27
C SER A 407 14.67 -11.16 2.92
N ARG A 408 13.79 -10.30 2.39
CA ARG A 408 14.03 -9.53 1.15
C ARG A 408 14.57 -8.13 1.40
N GLY A 409 14.92 -7.78 2.67
CA GLY A 409 15.49 -6.48 3.03
C GLY A 409 14.51 -5.31 2.95
N LEU A 410 13.20 -5.57 2.99
CA LEU A 410 12.16 -4.56 2.79
C LEU A 410 11.83 -3.75 4.05
N ALA A 411 12.41 -4.05 5.22
CA ALA A 411 12.07 -3.39 6.49
C ALA A 411 12.23 -1.86 6.45
N ASN A 412 13.24 -1.37 5.74
CA ASN A 412 13.50 0.06 5.63
C ASN A 412 12.74 0.74 4.49
N SER A 413 12.18 -0.02 3.55
CA SER A 413 11.52 0.52 2.35
C SER A 413 10.06 0.13 2.22
N ALA A 414 9.51 -0.62 3.18
CA ALA A 414 8.11 -0.98 3.16
C ALA A 414 7.32 -0.36 4.32
N VAL A 415 6.01 -0.28 4.11
CA VAL A 415 4.97 -0.05 5.11
C VAL A 415 3.95 -1.17 4.95
N VAL A 416 3.86 -2.06 5.93
CA VAL A 416 2.85 -3.11 5.99
C VAL A 416 1.89 -2.76 7.12
N LEU A 417 0.66 -2.43 6.79
CA LEU A 417 -0.42 -2.20 7.75
C LEU A 417 -1.25 -3.48 7.90
N TRP A 418 -1.51 -3.89 9.13
CA TRP A 418 -2.61 -4.77 9.50
C TRP A 418 -3.57 -4.03 10.42
N THR A 419 -4.84 -4.10 10.12
CA THR A 419 -5.95 -3.60 10.95
C THR A 419 -7.16 -4.50 10.78
N THR A 420 -8.27 -4.21 11.42
CA THR A 420 -9.52 -4.97 11.29
C THR A 420 -10.69 -4.03 11.04
N HIS A 421 -11.74 -4.51 10.39
CA HIS A 421 -12.86 -3.66 9.97
C HIS A 421 -13.80 -3.23 11.12
N ILE A 422 -13.72 -3.89 12.25
CA ILE A 422 -14.35 -3.51 13.53
C ILE A 422 -13.36 -3.80 14.65
N SER A 423 -13.40 -3.09 15.77
CA SER A 423 -12.48 -3.35 16.89
C SER A 423 -12.92 -4.55 17.72
N ASP A 424 -14.25 -4.72 17.86
CA ASP A 424 -14.88 -5.70 18.72
C ASP A 424 -16.11 -6.27 18.04
N GLY A 425 -16.19 -7.60 18.00
CA GLY A 425 -17.30 -8.32 17.36
C GLY A 425 -18.64 -8.09 18.02
N PRO A 426 -18.78 -8.23 19.37
CA PRO A 426 -20.08 -8.09 20.03
C PRO A 426 -20.74 -6.73 19.82
N SER A 427 -19.99 -5.64 19.84
CA SER A 427 -20.52 -4.29 19.71
C SER A 427 -20.46 -3.73 18.28
N HIS A 428 -19.82 -4.45 17.34
CA HIS A 428 -19.51 -3.94 16.00
C HIS A 428 -18.82 -2.57 16.03
N SER A 429 -18.00 -2.36 17.06
CA SER A 429 -17.43 -1.04 17.33
C SER A 429 -16.40 -0.63 16.27
N GLY A 430 -16.52 0.58 15.79
CA GLY A 430 -15.48 1.26 15.03
C GLY A 430 -14.61 2.17 15.90
N LYS A 431 -14.69 2.06 17.24
CA LYS A 431 -13.86 2.83 18.17
C LYS A 431 -12.66 2.01 18.62
N ASN A 432 -11.54 2.69 18.82
CA ASN A 432 -10.31 2.06 19.30
C ASN A 432 -9.89 0.84 18.46
N VAL A 433 -9.88 1.01 17.14
CA VAL A 433 -9.48 -0.06 16.22
C VAL A 433 -7.97 -0.25 16.28
N PRO A 434 -7.46 -1.48 16.47
CA PRO A 434 -6.04 -1.73 16.56
C PRO A 434 -5.35 -1.60 15.18
N HIS A 435 -4.17 -0.99 15.17
CA HIS A 435 -3.32 -0.91 13.98
C HIS A 435 -1.93 -1.46 14.31
N ILE A 436 -1.47 -2.38 13.48
CA ILE A 436 -0.12 -2.94 13.50
C ILE A 436 0.55 -2.49 12.23
N ILE A 437 1.66 -1.76 12.35
CA ILE A 437 2.44 -1.31 11.21
C ILE A 437 3.82 -1.93 11.33
N TRP A 438 4.34 -2.48 10.23
CA TRP A 438 5.68 -3.00 10.12
C TRP A 438 6.43 -2.28 9.01
N GLY A 439 7.70 -1.95 9.28
CA GLY A 439 8.57 -1.21 8.37
C GLY A 439 8.50 0.30 8.56
N ASN A 440 9.62 0.97 8.29
CA ASN A 440 9.78 2.39 8.63
C ASN A 440 9.49 3.37 7.47
N GLY A 441 9.04 2.86 6.30
CA GLY A 441 8.67 3.72 5.17
C GLY A 441 9.81 4.65 4.71
N GLY A 442 11.03 4.12 4.63
CA GLY A 442 12.20 4.92 4.26
C GLY A 442 12.65 5.90 5.34
N GLY A 443 12.42 5.57 6.62
CA GLY A 443 12.79 6.38 7.77
C GLY A 443 11.76 7.44 8.17
N LEU A 444 10.54 7.42 7.59
CA LEU A 444 9.50 8.38 7.95
C LEU A 444 8.64 7.94 9.14
N LEU A 445 8.54 6.63 9.38
CA LEU A 445 7.80 6.08 10.52
C LEU A 445 8.75 5.69 11.65
N LYS A 446 8.35 6.01 12.85
CA LYS A 446 9.09 5.70 14.07
C LYS A 446 8.65 4.34 14.61
N THR A 447 9.39 3.29 14.24
CA THR A 447 9.13 1.91 14.67
C THR A 447 9.73 1.60 16.05
N GLY A 448 9.53 0.38 16.54
CA GLY A 448 10.00 -0.08 17.84
C GLY A 448 9.17 0.45 19.01
N GLN A 449 7.88 0.79 18.78
CA GLN A 449 7.04 1.37 19.84
C GLN A 449 5.56 1.07 19.71
N TYR A 450 4.86 1.19 20.83
CA TYR A 450 3.41 1.22 20.92
C TYR A 450 2.97 2.59 21.43
N ILE A 451 2.16 3.30 20.64
CA ILE A 451 1.71 4.66 20.91
C ILE A 451 0.19 4.78 20.98
N ASP A 452 -0.26 5.84 21.64
CA ASP A 452 -1.65 6.31 21.60
C ASP A 452 -1.89 7.15 20.36
N GLY A 453 -2.91 6.79 19.56
CA GLY A 453 -3.31 7.57 18.39
C GLY A 453 -4.01 8.89 18.73
N GLY A 454 -4.38 9.12 19.99
CA GLY A 454 -4.94 10.39 20.46
C GLY A 454 -6.44 10.55 20.23
N ASN A 455 -7.20 9.46 20.20
CA ASN A 455 -8.66 9.46 19.98
C ASN A 455 -9.06 10.17 18.65
N VAL A 456 -8.31 9.92 17.61
CA VAL A 456 -8.52 10.51 16.28
C VAL A 456 -9.33 9.60 15.37
N THR A 457 -9.83 10.16 14.28
CA THR A 457 -10.45 9.37 13.22
C THR A 457 -9.39 8.82 12.25
N ASN A 458 -9.68 7.68 11.63
CA ASN A 458 -8.74 6.92 10.81
C ASN A 458 -8.28 7.64 9.53
N ASN A 459 -8.92 8.73 9.13
CA ASN A 459 -8.39 9.57 8.06
C ASN A 459 -6.99 10.11 8.42
N LYS A 460 -6.70 10.43 9.71
CA LYS A 460 -5.36 10.83 10.14
C LYS A 460 -4.37 9.67 10.10
N MET A 461 -4.81 8.45 10.39
CA MET A 461 -4.00 7.23 10.19
C MET A 461 -3.65 7.08 8.71
N GLN A 462 -4.66 7.14 7.83
CA GLN A 462 -4.44 7.03 6.38
C GLN A 462 -3.56 8.17 5.85
N ASN A 463 -3.75 9.41 6.31
CA ASN A 463 -2.88 10.54 5.98
C ASN A 463 -1.42 10.27 6.35
N THR A 464 -1.18 9.70 7.54
CA THR A 464 0.18 9.35 7.98
C THR A 464 0.81 8.28 7.08
N LEU A 465 0.04 7.22 6.75
CA LEU A 465 0.52 6.13 5.89
C LEU A 465 0.73 6.59 4.44
N ILE A 466 -0.18 7.41 3.88
CA ILE A 466 -0.02 8.00 2.56
C ILE A 466 1.24 8.87 2.53
N THR A 467 1.43 9.73 3.53
CA THR A 467 2.64 10.56 3.65
C THR A 467 3.92 9.72 3.69
N ALA A 468 3.93 8.64 4.48
CA ALA A 468 5.08 7.73 4.54
C ALA A 468 5.33 7.03 3.19
N ALA A 469 4.27 6.59 2.52
CA ALA A 469 4.36 5.88 1.25
C ALA A 469 4.82 6.78 0.09
N ILE A 470 4.24 7.98 -0.02
CA ILE A 470 4.58 8.92 -1.10
C ILE A 470 5.73 9.86 -0.74
N ARG A 471 6.16 9.88 0.52
CA ARG A 471 7.22 10.75 1.06
C ARG A 471 6.96 12.25 0.86
N ASP A 472 5.69 12.62 0.79
CA ASP A 472 5.27 14.00 0.59
C ASP A 472 4.42 14.46 1.79
N LYS A 473 4.93 15.44 2.52
CA LYS A 473 4.25 16.09 3.67
C LYS A 473 3.33 17.23 3.23
N SER A 474 3.04 17.36 1.93
CA SER A 474 2.19 18.43 1.40
C SER A 474 0.71 18.28 1.83
N SER A 475 -0.08 19.33 1.59
CA SER A 475 -1.48 19.40 1.95
C SER A 475 -2.37 18.30 1.34
N ALA A 476 -1.98 17.73 0.20
CA ALA A 476 -2.78 16.70 -0.46
C ALA A 476 -2.81 15.38 0.34
N ALA A 477 -1.64 14.99 0.93
CA ALA A 477 -1.56 13.79 1.75
C ALA A 477 -2.31 13.94 3.08
N VAL A 478 -2.28 15.14 3.70
CA VAL A 478 -2.86 15.39 5.02
C VAL A 478 -4.36 15.70 5.00
N ASN A 479 -4.98 15.77 3.83
CA ASN A 479 -6.42 16.06 3.65
C ASN A 479 -7.20 14.87 3.11
N PHE A 480 -6.64 13.68 3.14
CA PHE A 480 -7.32 12.48 2.69
C PHE A 480 -8.46 12.08 3.63
N GLY A 481 -9.57 11.60 3.04
CA GLY A 481 -10.73 11.15 3.78
C GLY A 481 -11.63 12.27 4.31
N MET A 482 -12.59 11.92 5.15
CA MET A 482 -13.57 12.82 5.75
C MET A 482 -13.71 12.53 7.24
N GLY A 483 -12.74 12.94 8.01
CA GLY A 483 -12.75 12.78 9.46
C GLY A 483 -12.78 14.09 10.23
N THR A 484 -12.58 14.02 11.53
CA THR A 484 -12.44 15.20 12.40
C THR A 484 -11.08 15.86 12.17
N GLY A 485 -11.07 16.84 11.29
CA GLY A 485 -9.89 17.63 10.97
C GLY A 485 -8.90 16.93 10.02
N THR A 486 -7.95 17.70 9.59
CA THR A 486 -6.84 17.32 8.71
C THR A 486 -5.62 16.93 9.55
N GLY A 487 -4.54 16.49 8.90
CA GLY A 487 -3.27 16.22 9.52
C GLY A 487 -2.98 14.75 9.73
N MET A 488 -1.91 14.48 10.46
CA MET A 488 -1.32 13.16 10.69
C MET A 488 -1.28 12.85 12.19
N ILE A 489 -1.00 11.61 12.53
CA ILE A 489 -0.68 11.20 13.90
C ILE A 489 0.81 11.47 14.12
N SER A 490 1.12 12.60 14.77
CA SER A 490 2.52 13.08 14.93
C SER A 490 3.43 12.08 15.64
N GLY A 491 2.91 11.31 16.60
CA GLY A 491 3.69 10.30 17.32
C GLY A 491 4.18 9.14 16.45
N MET A 492 3.63 8.95 15.24
CA MET A 492 4.08 7.93 14.28
C MET A 492 5.28 8.36 13.45
N LEU A 493 5.57 9.65 13.36
CA LEU A 493 6.61 10.18 12.47
C LEU A 493 7.97 10.27 13.19
N ALA A 494 9.03 9.94 12.43
CA ALA A 494 10.42 10.03 12.89
C ALA A 494 10.99 11.45 12.73
#